data_e7731cb05fee1c12293f163391d1684c
#
_entry.id   e7731cb05fee1c12293f163391d1684c
#
_cell.length_a   1.000
_cell.length_b   1.000
_cell.length_c   1.000
_cell.angle_alpha   90.00
_cell.angle_beta   90.00
_cell.angle_gamma   90.00
#
_symmetry.space_group_name_H-M   'P 1'
#
loop_
_entity.id
_entity.type
_entity.pdbx_description
1 polymer ?
#
loop_
_entity_poly.entity_id
_entity_poly.type
_entity_poly.pdbx_seq_one_letter_code
_entity_poly.pdbx_strand_id
1 'polypeptide(L)'
;EMPVQKMDADMPTDPTDPNPTFAEAVATWLKIGVLSFGGPTGQIALMHRVIVDEKKWLSEDRFLNALNFCMLLPGPEAMQLATYAGWRLHGLKGGLAAGLLFVLPGAAVVLLLSMIYAAFGNVPLIDALFLGVKAAVLVIVIEALLRISKRALKKQVHWLIAALAFIAIFFFKAPFPLIVLLAAIGGYVLARHDPAPANAAPMPAVPLVQTATTIATWLAIWILPLGAVALLLGPDHVLSQLAWFFSKLAVVTFGGAYAVLAYMGQDVVEHHKWLTAGQMMDGLGLAETTPGPLILVTEYVGYLAAYKSAGQGPAWLLGIYGAVVALWATFAPCFLWIFAGAPYVEWLNGQPRLKGALSGITAAVVGVILNLAVWFALHVFFSNQVTTQAYGPLTLTVPSLAGLDWKIVALALISAAALLRFHV
;
A
#
# COMPACT_ATOMS: atom_id res chain seq x y z
N GLU A 1 2.40 -28.07 20.65
CA GLU A 1 1.03 -27.54 20.37
C GLU A 1 1.05 -26.05 20.65
N MET A 2 0.97 -25.23 19.59
CA MET A 2 1.05 -23.77 19.72
C MET A 2 -0.19 -23.22 20.44
N PRO A 3 -0.04 -22.24 21.34
CA PRO A 3 -1.16 -21.67 22.14
C PRO A 3 -2.23 -20.96 21.31
N VAL A 4 -2.02 -20.81 20.00
CA VAL A 4 -2.96 -20.15 19.06
C VAL A 4 -4.25 -20.97 18.83
N GLN A 5 -4.20 -22.29 19.02
CA GLN A 5 -5.34 -23.19 18.81
C GLN A 5 -6.45 -23.06 19.89
N LYS A 6 -6.11 -22.47 21.04
CA LYS A 6 -7.08 -22.23 22.13
C LYS A 6 -7.91 -20.94 21.95
N MET A 7 -7.48 -20.06 21.05
CA MET A 7 -8.18 -18.81 20.71
C MET A 7 -9.44 -19.03 19.86
N ASP A 8 -9.50 -20.19 19.16
CA ASP A 8 -10.62 -20.52 18.27
C ASP A 8 -11.88 -20.98 19.03
N ALA A 9 -11.76 -21.33 20.33
CA ALA A 9 -12.85 -21.93 21.08
C ALA A 9 -13.74 -20.96 21.87
N ASP A 10 -13.28 -19.72 22.12
CA ASP A 10 -13.94 -18.78 23.02
C ASP A 10 -14.53 -17.52 22.34
N MET A 11 -14.50 -17.44 21.00
CA MET A 11 -15.23 -16.34 20.34
C MET A 11 -16.70 -16.72 20.14
N PRO A 12 -17.64 -15.82 20.49
CA PRO A 12 -19.06 -16.07 20.24
C PRO A 12 -19.26 -16.17 18.71
N THR A 13 -19.33 -17.39 18.21
CA THR A 13 -19.89 -17.65 16.87
C THR A 13 -21.37 -17.33 16.97
N ASP A 14 -21.84 -16.38 16.19
CA ASP A 14 -23.26 -16.18 16.01
C ASP A 14 -23.81 -17.49 15.40
N PRO A 15 -24.79 -18.18 16.03
CA PRO A 15 -25.32 -19.42 15.49
C PRO A 15 -25.94 -19.28 14.10
N THR A 16 -26.10 -18.07 13.61
CA THR A 16 -26.64 -17.73 12.29
C THR A 16 -25.58 -17.50 11.21
N ASP A 17 -24.29 -17.42 11.58
CA ASP A 17 -23.21 -17.27 10.59
C ASP A 17 -22.97 -18.60 9.87
N PRO A 18 -23.11 -18.67 8.55
CA PRO A 18 -22.78 -19.87 7.78
C PRO A 18 -21.28 -20.15 7.94
N ASN A 19 -20.95 -21.33 8.41
CA ASN A 19 -19.56 -21.76 8.60
C ASN A 19 -19.13 -22.56 7.35
N PRO A 20 -18.49 -21.91 6.34
CA PRO A 20 -18.07 -22.59 5.13
C PRO A 20 -17.02 -23.66 5.43
N THR A 21 -16.91 -24.68 4.60
CA THR A 21 -15.78 -25.61 4.67
C THR A 21 -14.48 -24.88 4.33
N PHE A 22 -13.36 -25.32 4.89
CA PHE A 22 -12.06 -24.71 4.57
C PHE A 22 -11.74 -24.76 3.05
N ALA A 23 -12.11 -25.85 2.38
CA ALA A 23 -11.94 -25.99 0.94
C ALA A 23 -12.76 -24.96 0.14
N GLU A 24 -14.02 -24.72 0.54
CA GLU A 24 -14.87 -23.70 -0.07
C GLU A 24 -14.28 -22.30 0.16
N ALA A 25 -13.78 -22.02 1.37
CA ALA A 25 -13.13 -20.77 1.69
C ALA A 25 -11.89 -20.54 0.82
N VAL A 26 -11.00 -21.53 0.69
CA VAL A 26 -9.81 -21.47 -0.17
C VAL A 26 -10.18 -21.20 -1.63
N ALA A 27 -11.17 -21.91 -2.19
CA ALA A 27 -11.62 -21.69 -3.56
C ALA A 27 -12.16 -20.27 -3.76
N THR A 28 -12.91 -19.76 -2.78
CA THR A 28 -13.47 -18.40 -2.81
C THR A 28 -12.38 -17.33 -2.73
N TRP A 29 -11.40 -17.50 -1.83
CA TRP A 29 -10.27 -16.57 -1.72
C TRP A 29 -9.41 -16.56 -2.96
N LEU A 30 -9.16 -17.72 -3.58
CA LEU A 30 -8.45 -17.79 -4.85
C LEU A 30 -9.22 -17.04 -5.96
N LYS A 31 -10.54 -17.24 -6.05
CA LYS A 31 -11.40 -16.50 -6.99
C LYS A 31 -11.30 -15.00 -6.78
N ILE A 32 -11.40 -14.55 -5.52
CA ILE A 32 -11.25 -13.12 -5.17
C ILE A 32 -9.87 -12.61 -5.59
N GLY A 33 -8.78 -13.32 -5.27
CA GLY A 33 -7.43 -12.91 -5.61
C GLY A 33 -7.21 -12.75 -7.12
N VAL A 34 -7.69 -13.70 -7.93
CA VAL A 34 -7.59 -13.65 -9.40
C VAL A 34 -8.43 -12.52 -10.00
N LEU A 35 -9.58 -12.21 -9.41
CA LEU A 35 -10.51 -11.19 -9.91
C LEU A 35 -10.33 -9.82 -9.27
N SER A 36 -9.32 -9.64 -8.43
CA SER A 36 -9.03 -8.39 -7.69
C SER A 36 -8.35 -7.34 -8.57
N PHE A 37 -9.12 -6.71 -9.44
CA PHE A 37 -8.69 -5.58 -10.26
C PHE A 37 -9.23 -4.25 -9.73
N GLY A 38 -8.71 -3.13 -10.23
CA GLY A 38 -9.26 -1.79 -10.00
C GLY A 38 -8.87 -1.14 -8.68
N GLY A 39 -7.72 -1.48 -8.14
CA GLY A 39 -7.16 -0.90 -6.94
C GLY A 39 -7.96 -1.21 -5.66
N PRO A 40 -7.62 -0.58 -4.51
CA PRO A 40 -8.21 -0.94 -3.21
C PRO A 40 -9.75 -0.84 -3.18
N THR A 41 -10.32 0.18 -3.83
CA THR A 41 -11.78 0.38 -3.83
C THR A 41 -12.52 -0.74 -4.56
N GLY A 42 -12.03 -1.14 -5.74
CA GLY A 42 -12.63 -2.25 -6.51
C GLY A 42 -12.49 -3.59 -5.79
N GLN A 43 -11.34 -3.82 -5.16
CA GLN A 43 -11.05 -5.03 -4.39
C GLN A 43 -11.93 -5.17 -3.16
N ILE A 44 -12.12 -4.08 -2.39
CA ILE A 44 -13.01 -4.05 -1.23
C ILE A 44 -14.46 -4.27 -1.67
N ALA A 45 -14.90 -3.64 -2.77
CA ALA A 45 -16.25 -3.83 -3.30
C ALA A 45 -16.47 -5.28 -3.78
N LEU A 46 -15.47 -5.90 -4.41
CA LEU A 46 -15.52 -7.32 -4.79
C LEU A 46 -15.65 -8.23 -3.57
N MET A 47 -14.82 -8.00 -2.54
CA MET A 47 -14.91 -8.76 -1.29
C MET A 47 -16.26 -8.59 -0.61
N HIS A 48 -16.76 -7.34 -0.51
CA HIS A 48 -18.08 -7.08 0.06
C HIS A 48 -19.16 -7.88 -0.66
N ARG A 49 -19.24 -7.76 -1.98
CA ARG A 49 -20.21 -8.51 -2.79
C ARG A 49 -20.13 -10.01 -2.55
N VAL A 50 -18.92 -10.60 -2.57
CA VAL A 50 -18.75 -12.05 -2.42
C VAL A 50 -19.01 -12.51 -1.01
N ILE A 51 -18.47 -11.84 0.02
CA ILE A 51 -18.47 -12.32 1.39
C ILE A 51 -19.74 -11.92 2.13
N VAL A 52 -20.27 -10.71 1.86
CA VAL A 52 -21.47 -10.19 2.56
C VAL A 52 -22.74 -10.52 1.76
N ASP A 53 -22.80 -10.16 0.46
CA ASP A 53 -24.03 -10.26 -0.31
C ASP A 53 -24.30 -11.69 -0.81
N GLU A 54 -23.29 -12.35 -1.42
CA GLU A 54 -23.47 -13.66 -2.06
C GLU A 54 -23.35 -14.81 -1.05
N LYS A 55 -22.27 -14.85 -0.27
CA LYS A 55 -21.94 -15.95 0.65
C LYS A 55 -22.50 -15.76 2.05
N LYS A 56 -22.77 -14.52 2.45
CA LYS A 56 -23.24 -14.14 3.79
C LYS A 56 -22.35 -14.66 4.92
N TRP A 57 -21.03 -14.71 4.67
CA TRP A 57 -20.05 -15.18 5.65
C TRP A 57 -19.78 -14.16 6.75
N LEU A 58 -19.97 -12.88 6.46
CA LEU A 58 -19.90 -11.79 7.43
C LEU A 58 -21.13 -10.90 7.29
N SER A 59 -21.63 -10.39 8.40
CA SER A 59 -22.65 -9.34 8.38
C SER A 59 -22.04 -8.01 7.90
N GLU A 60 -22.90 -7.12 7.37
CA GLU A 60 -22.53 -5.77 6.91
C GLU A 60 -21.74 -5.01 8.00
N ASP A 61 -22.26 -4.98 9.24
CA ASP A 61 -21.63 -4.26 10.34
C ASP A 61 -20.25 -4.82 10.69
N ARG A 62 -20.07 -6.14 10.67
CA ARG A 62 -18.77 -6.77 10.92
C ARG A 62 -17.77 -6.48 9.80
N PHE A 63 -18.22 -6.51 8.56
CA PHE A 63 -17.37 -6.17 7.41
C PHE A 63 -16.91 -4.72 7.49
N LEU A 64 -17.81 -3.77 7.77
CA LEU A 64 -17.47 -2.36 7.90
C LEU A 64 -16.56 -2.08 9.10
N ASN A 65 -16.79 -2.74 10.23
CA ASN A 65 -15.92 -2.63 11.40
C ASN A 65 -14.51 -3.16 11.12
N ALA A 66 -14.41 -4.30 10.41
CA ALA A 66 -13.13 -4.85 9.98
C ALA A 66 -12.41 -3.92 8.99
N LEU A 67 -13.13 -3.37 8.01
CA LEU A 67 -12.58 -2.41 7.06
C LEU A 67 -12.05 -1.16 7.78
N ASN A 68 -12.84 -0.59 8.69
CA ASN A 68 -12.41 0.54 9.49
C ASN A 68 -11.13 0.23 10.29
N PHE A 69 -11.04 -0.95 10.87
CA PHE A 69 -9.85 -1.42 11.57
C PHE A 69 -8.64 -1.54 10.63
N CYS A 70 -8.79 -2.18 9.47
CA CYS A 70 -7.70 -2.31 8.50
C CYS A 70 -7.20 -0.93 8.00
N MET A 71 -8.10 0.05 7.87
CA MET A 71 -7.72 1.43 7.55
C MET A 71 -6.92 2.13 8.65
N LEU A 72 -6.94 1.61 9.90
CA LEU A 72 -6.13 2.08 11.02
C LEU A 72 -4.69 1.54 10.98
N LEU A 73 -4.48 0.44 10.27
CA LEU A 73 -3.20 -0.26 10.24
C LEU A 73 -2.30 0.26 9.09
N PRO A 74 -0.98 0.19 9.25
CA PRO A 74 -0.11 0.43 8.12
C PRO A 74 -0.17 -0.74 7.13
N GLY A 75 -0.14 -0.44 5.83
CA GLY A 75 -0.13 -1.44 4.77
C GLY A 75 -1.39 -1.47 3.90
N PRO A 76 -1.51 -2.47 3.00
CA PRO A 76 -2.62 -2.61 2.06
C PRO A 76 -3.90 -3.11 2.76
N GLU A 77 -4.85 -2.21 2.97
CA GLU A 77 -6.11 -2.47 3.67
C GLU A 77 -6.93 -3.63 3.08
N ALA A 78 -6.93 -3.78 1.75
CA ALA A 78 -7.70 -4.84 1.08
C ALA A 78 -7.16 -6.25 1.42
N MET A 79 -5.83 -6.43 1.41
CA MET A 79 -5.20 -7.69 1.82
C MET A 79 -5.41 -7.96 3.31
N GLN A 80 -5.31 -6.93 4.14
CA GLN A 80 -5.55 -7.03 5.57
C GLN A 80 -6.99 -7.42 5.87
N LEU A 81 -7.96 -6.85 5.14
CA LEU A 81 -9.37 -7.20 5.25
C LEU A 81 -9.63 -8.66 4.85
N ALA A 82 -9.00 -9.14 3.76
CA ALA A 82 -9.07 -10.55 3.38
C ALA A 82 -8.50 -11.46 4.48
N THR A 83 -7.34 -11.10 5.02
CA THR A 83 -6.69 -11.82 6.12
C THR A 83 -7.57 -11.88 7.37
N TYR A 84 -8.17 -10.75 7.75
CA TYR A 84 -9.09 -10.68 8.89
C TYR A 84 -10.34 -11.54 8.68
N ALA A 85 -10.97 -11.43 7.51
CA ALA A 85 -12.16 -12.22 7.20
C ALA A 85 -11.86 -13.73 7.18
N GLY A 86 -10.74 -14.13 6.57
CA GLY A 86 -10.29 -15.52 6.60
C GLY A 86 -9.98 -16.02 8.02
N TRP A 87 -9.31 -15.19 8.84
CA TRP A 87 -9.05 -15.49 10.24
C TRP A 87 -10.35 -15.65 11.04
N ARG A 88 -11.33 -14.82 10.80
CA ARG A 88 -12.64 -14.90 11.48
C ARG A 88 -13.36 -16.22 11.17
N LEU A 89 -13.21 -16.76 9.95
CA LEU A 89 -13.86 -17.98 9.51
C LEU A 89 -13.14 -19.26 9.99
N HIS A 90 -11.81 -19.29 9.91
CA HIS A 90 -11.01 -20.51 10.11
C HIS A 90 -9.72 -20.26 10.92
N GLY A 91 -9.71 -19.27 11.81
CA GLY A 91 -8.55 -18.94 12.63
C GLY A 91 -7.30 -18.62 11.83
N LEU A 92 -6.14 -18.92 12.36
CA LEU A 92 -4.84 -18.63 11.74
C LEU A 92 -4.71 -19.20 10.32
N LYS A 93 -5.15 -20.44 10.10
CA LYS A 93 -5.09 -21.10 8.78
C LYS A 93 -5.95 -20.38 7.74
N GLY A 94 -7.13 -19.91 8.13
CA GLY A 94 -8.02 -19.14 7.27
C GLY A 94 -7.44 -17.78 6.93
N GLY A 95 -6.88 -17.08 7.90
CA GLY A 95 -6.24 -15.79 7.67
C GLY A 95 -5.03 -15.88 6.74
N LEU A 96 -4.18 -16.88 6.94
CA LEU A 96 -3.04 -17.14 6.05
C LEU A 96 -3.50 -17.49 4.64
N ALA A 97 -4.45 -18.41 4.50
CA ALA A 97 -4.97 -18.80 3.19
C ALA A 97 -5.58 -17.61 2.44
N ALA A 98 -6.43 -16.83 3.11
CA ALA A 98 -7.08 -15.67 2.51
C ALA A 98 -6.07 -14.59 2.10
N GLY A 99 -5.15 -14.21 2.98
CA GLY A 99 -4.16 -13.19 2.70
C GLY A 99 -3.18 -13.59 1.60
N LEU A 100 -2.67 -14.83 1.62
CA LEU A 100 -1.76 -15.32 0.58
C LEU A 100 -2.47 -15.48 -0.76
N LEU A 101 -3.66 -16.05 -0.82
CA LEU A 101 -4.41 -16.22 -2.06
C LEU A 101 -4.90 -14.89 -2.64
N PHE A 102 -5.03 -13.86 -1.83
CA PHE A 102 -5.31 -12.50 -2.29
C PHE A 102 -4.10 -11.87 -3.01
N VAL A 103 -2.87 -12.17 -2.57
CA VAL A 103 -1.64 -11.56 -3.06
C VAL A 103 -0.96 -12.39 -4.16
N LEU A 104 -0.82 -13.71 -3.98
CA LEU A 104 0.02 -14.55 -4.82
C LEU A 104 -0.37 -14.58 -6.31
N PRO A 105 -1.66 -14.62 -6.71
CA PRO A 105 -2.00 -14.58 -8.13
C PRO A 105 -1.50 -13.30 -8.81
N GLY A 106 -1.68 -12.16 -8.16
CA GLY A 106 -1.18 -10.88 -8.65
C GLY A 106 0.35 -10.81 -8.66
N ALA A 107 0.99 -11.29 -7.60
CA ALA A 107 2.45 -11.34 -7.52
C ALA A 107 3.06 -12.19 -8.66
N ALA A 108 2.49 -13.34 -8.97
CA ALA A 108 2.96 -14.16 -10.08
C ALA A 108 2.87 -13.41 -11.44
N VAL A 109 1.79 -12.66 -11.65
CA VAL A 109 1.61 -11.85 -12.87
C VAL A 109 2.61 -10.68 -12.90
N VAL A 110 2.73 -9.94 -11.80
CA VAL A 110 3.67 -8.79 -11.71
C VAL A 110 5.11 -9.25 -11.87
N LEU A 111 5.51 -10.39 -11.27
CA LEU A 111 6.85 -10.95 -11.45
C LEU A 111 7.11 -11.26 -12.93
N LEU A 112 6.19 -11.97 -13.60
CA LEU A 112 6.33 -12.29 -15.01
C LEU A 112 6.46 -11.03 -15.86
N LEU A 113 5.60 -10.04 -15.64
CA LEU A 113 5.65 -8.77 -16.37
C LEU A 113 6.94 -7.98 -16.07
N SER A 114 7.45 -8.03 -14.85
CA SER A 114 8.73 -7.43 -14.48
C SER A 114 9.90 -8.09 -15.21
N MET A 115 9.88 -9.40 -15.35
CA MET A 115 10.87 -10.15 -16.12
C MET A 115 10.82 -9.77 -17.61
N ILE A 116 9.63 -9.72 -18.20
CA ILE A 116 9.42 -9.31 -19.60
C ILE A 116 9.87 -7.86 -19.79
N TYR A 117 9.49 -6.97 -18.87
CA TYR A 117 9.90 -5.57 -18.92
C TYR A 117 11.42 -5.40 -18.85
N ALA A 118 12.10 -6.11 -17.95
CA ALA A 118 13.56 -6.06 -17.83
C ALA A 118 14.27 -6.57 -19.09
N ALA A 119 13.70 -7.58 -19.76
CA ALA A 119 14.27 -8.17 -20.97
C ALA A 119 14.00 -7.34 -22.23
N PHE A 120 12.84 -6.74 -22.37
CA PHE A 120 12.34 -6.13 -23.61
C PHE A 120 11.93 -4.65 -23.48
N GLY A 121 12.01 -4.05 -22.30
CA GLY A 121 11.53 -2.68 -22.06
C GLY A 121 12.20 -1.59 -22.90
N ASN A 122 13.38 -1.86 -23.45
CA ASN A 122 14.10 -0.96 -24.34
C ASN A 122 13.72 -1.11 -25.83
N VAL A 123 12.76 -1.99 -26.16
CA VAL A 123 12.28 -2.15 -27.53
C VAL A 123 11.38 -0.96 -27.88
N PRO A 124 11.60 -0.25 -29.03
CA PRO A 124 10.88 0.98 -29.36
C PRO A 124 9.34 0.86 -29.36
N LEU A 125 8.81 -0.30 -29.74
CA LEU A 125 7.37 -0.57 -29.70
C LEU A 125 6.83 -0.61 -28.26
N ILE A 126 7.60 -1.22 -27.35
CA ILE A 126 7.23 -1.34 -25.95
C ILE A 126 7.32 0.03 -25.27
N ASP A 127 8.38 0.80 -25.54
CA ASP A 127 8.52 2.17 -25.02
C ASP A 127 7.37 3.08 -25.50
N ALA A 128 6.95 2.95 -26.76
CA ALA A 128 5.79 3.68 -27.29
C ALA A 128 4.47 3.30 -26.60
N LEU A 129 4.26 2.01 -26.27
CA LEU A 129 3.09 1.57 -25.51
C LEU A 129 3.10 2.14 -24.10
N PHE A 130 4.26 2.13 -23.43
CA PHE A 130 4.42 2.71 -22.10
C PHE A 130 4.27 4.23 -22.06
N LEU A 131 4.44 4.92 -23.18
CA LEU A 131 4.15 6.36 -23.26
C LEU A 131 2.67 6.64 -22.95
N GLY A 132 1.77 5.83 -23.52
CA GLY A 132 0.34 5.90 -23.21
C GLY A 132 0.02 5.54 -21.76
N VAL A 133 0.71 4.51 -21.24
CA VAL A 133 0.58 4.09 -19.84
C VAL A 133 0.99 5.21 -18.88
N LYS A 134 2.10 5.89 -19.12
CA LYS A 134 2.56 7.03 -18.29
C LYS A 134 1.54 8.16 -18.24
N ALA A 135 0.94 8.50 -19.40
CA ALA A 135 -0.10 9.51 -19.46
C ALA A 135 -1.36 9.08 -18.66
N ALA A 136 -1.78 7.81 -18.78
CA ALA A 136 -2.92 7.28 -18.05
C ALA A 136 -2.66 7.23 -16.53
N VAL A 137 -1.47 6.79 -16.10
CA VAL A 137 -1.07 6.73 -14.68
C VAL A 137 -1.15 8.10 -14.02
N LEU A 138 -0.70 9.16 -14.70
CA LEU A 138 -0.83 10.52 -14.16
C LEU A 138 -2.30 10.87 -13.87
N VAL A 139 -3.21 10.53 -14.78
CA VAL A 139 -4.65 10.80 -14.61
C VAL A 139 -5.23 9.95 -13.48
N ILE A 140 -4.82 8.68 -13.38
CA ILE A 140 -5.24 7.77 -12.29
C ILE A 140 -4.80 8.33 -10.92
N VAL A 141 -3.57 8.84 -10.81
CA VAL A 141 -3.08 9.46 -9.57
C VAL A 141 -3.89 10.71 -9.23
N ILE A 142 -4.24 11.54 -10.22
CA ILE A 142 -5.10 12.71 -10.01
C ILE A 142 -6.50 12.29 -9.58
N GLU A 143 -7.09 11.27 -10.20
CA GLU A 143 -8.39 10.72 -9.80
C GLU A 143 -8.35 10.19 -8.37
N ALA A 144 -7.31 9.45 -8.01
CA ALA A 144 -7.11 8.97 -6.64
C ALA A 144 -6.98 10.12 -5.66
N LEU A 145 -6.23 11.18 -6.01
CA LEU A 145 -6.12 12.40 -5.20
C LEU A 145 -7.49 13.02 -4.94
N LEU A 146 -8.31 13.20 -5.98
CA LEU A 146 -9.64 13.78 -5.86
C LEU A 146 -10.57 12.91 -5.00
N ARG A 147 -10.51 11.59 -5.17
CA ARG A 147 -11.31 10.62 -4.41
C ARG A 147 -10.93 10.62 -2.92
N ILE A 148 -9.64 10.59 -2.63
CA ILE A 148 -9.13 10.58 -1.24
C ILE A 148 -9.40 11.93 -0.58
N SER A 149 -9.22 13.05 -1.30
CA SER A 149 -9.50 14.40 -0.79
C SER A 149 -10.96 14.55 -0.32
N LYS A 150 -11.91 14.07 -1.11
CA LYS A 150 -13.34 14.09 -0.75
C LYS A 150 -13.64 13.31 0.54
N ARG A 151 -12.92 12.25 0.80
CA ARG A 151 -13.08 11.42 2.00
C ARG A 151 -12.34 11.98 3.23
N ALA A 152 -11.14 12.50 3.03
CA ALA A 152 -10.23 12.91 4.08
C ALA A 152 -10.43 14.36 4.55
N LEU A 153 -10.71 15.28 3.64
CA LEU A 153 -10.72 16.73 3.92
C LEU A 153 -12.12 17.23 4.31
N LYS A 154 -12.63 16.74 5.44
CA LYS A 154 -14.00 17.10 5.91
C LYS A 154 -14.04 18.37 6.75
N LYS A 155 -12.95 18.78 7.41
CA LYS A 155 -12.84 19.95 8.28
C LYS A 155 -11.79 20.91 7.72
N GLN A 156 -11.87 22.20 8.02
CA GLN A 156 -10.86 23.18 7.58
C GLN A 156 -9.44 22.82 8.06
N VAL A 157 -9.33 22.28 9.26
CA VAL A 157 -8.04 21.82 9.80
C VAL A 157 -7.39 20.71 8.95
N HIS A 158 -8.19 19.85 8.31
CA HIS A 158 -7.67 18.81 7.42
C HIS A 158 -7.05 19.40 6.15
N TRP A 159 -7.67 20.47 5.60
CA TRP A 159 -7.09 21.22 4.48
C TRP A 159 -5.76 21.88 4.85
N LEU A 160 -5.67 22.43 6.06
CA LEU A 160 -4.44 23.01 6.56
C LEU A 160 -3.33 21.94 6.71
N ILE A 161 -3.66 20.77 7.28
CA ILE A 161 -2.72 19.66 7.41
C ILE A 161 -2.23 19.20 6.03
N ALA A 162 -3.14 19.03 5.06
CA ALA A 162 -2.79 18.64 3.70
C ALA A 162 -1.88 19.66 3.01
N ALA A 163 -2.19 20.95 3.14
CA ALA A 163 -1.38 22.04 2.59
C ALA A 163 0.01 22.08 3.22
N LEU A 164 0.10 21.99 4.54
CA LEU A 164 1.39 21.96 5.24
C LEU A 164 2.22 20.73 4.88
N ALA A 165 1.61 19.55 4.74
CA ALA A 165 2.28 18.34 4.29
C ALA A 165 2.83 18.49 2.87
N PHE A 166 2.04 19.04 1.94
CA PHE A 166 2.50 19.33 0.58
C PHE A 166 3.68 20.31 0.57
N ILE A 167 3.57 21.43 1.27
CA ILE A 167 4.62 22.45 1.36
C ILE A 167 5.90 21.83 1.95
N ALA A 168 5.78 21.07 3.05
CA ALA A 168 6.91 20.46 3.72
C ALA A 168 7.65 19.46 2.80
N ILE A 169 6.94 18.62 2.06
CA ILE A 169 7.58 17.61 1.20
C ILE A 169 8.09 18.22 -0.12
N PHE A 170 7.30 19.09 -0.75
CA PHE A 170 7.62 19.64 -2.08
C PHE A 170 8.76 20.66 -2.02
N PHE A 171 8.68 21.62 -1.10
CA PHE A 171 9.65 22.71 -1.00
C PHE A 171 10.81 22.45 -0.04
N PHE A 172 10.57 21.72 1.05
CA PHE A 172 11.60 21.49 2.08
C PHE A 172 12.15 20.06 2.10
N LYS A 173 11.68 19.19 1.19
CA LYS A 173 12.09 17.77 1.12
C LYS A 173 12.00 17.05 2.47
N ALA A 174 11.01 17.42 3.30
CA ALA A 174 10.83 16.83 4.61
C ALA A 174 10.60 15.32 4.50
N PRO A 175 11.20 14.50 5.38
CA PRO A 175 11.04 13.06 5.36
C PRO A 175 9.57 12.66 5.58
N PHE A 176 9.03 11.79 4.73
CA PHE A 176 7.65 11.32 4.83
C PHE A 176 7.28 10.77 6.23
N PRO A 177 8.13 9.95 6.89
CA PRO A 177 7.83 9.47 8.24
C PRO A 177 7.61 10.59 9.27
N LEU A 178 8.34 11.70 9.14
CA LEU A 178 8.16 12.87 10.00
C LEU A 178 6.81 13.55 9.77
N ILE A 179 6.39 13.68 8.51
CA ILE A 179 5.08 14.24 8.15
C ILE A 179 3.96 13.40 8.75
N VAL A 180 4.04 12.07 8.59
CA VAL A 180 3.06 11.12 9.15
C VAL A 180 3.01 11.24 10.67
N LEU A 181 4.16 11.26 11.34
CA LEU A 181 4.23 11.38 12.80
C LEU A 181 3.62 12.69 13.31
N LEU A 182 3.98 13.81 12.71
CA LEU A 182 3.44 15.13 13.10
C LEU A 182 1.94 15.22 12.84
N ALA A 183 1.45 14.67 11.72
CA ALA A 183 0.04 14.61 11.41
C ALA A 183 -0.75 13.71 12.38
N ALA A 184 -0.16 12.57 12.77
CA ALA A 184 -0.74 11.68 13.79
C ALA A 184 -0.87 12.39 15.15
N ILE A 185 0.20 13.05 15.60
CA ILE A 185 0.21 13.81 16.87
C ILE A 185 -0.82 14.94 16.79
N GLY A 186 -0.82 15.72 15.72
CA GLY A 186 -1.77 16.80 15.50
C GLY A 186 -3.22 16.32 15.56
N GLY A 187 -3.56 15.25 14.82
CA GLY A 187 -4.88 14.65 14.81
C GLY A 187 -5.29 14.07 16.18
N TYR A 188 -4.36 13.43 16.88
CA TYR A 188 -4.57 12.90 18.24
C TYR A 188 -4.90 14.03 19.24
N VAL A 189 -4.15 15.12 19.18
CA VAL A 189 -4.34 16.28 20.07
C VAL A 189 -5.65 16.98 19.76
N LEU A 190 -5.99 17.17 18.48
CA LEU A 190 -7.24 17.81 18.07
C LEU A 190 -8.47 17.01 18.51
N ALA A 191 -8.39 15.68 18.50
CA ALA A 191 -9.46 14.80 18.96
C ALA A 191 -9.50 14.58 20.48
N ARG A 192 -8.70 15.31 21.26
CA ARG A 192 -8.59 15.14 22.71
C ARG A 192 -9.91 15.40 23.45
N HIS A 193 -10.76 16.27 22.89
CA HIS A 193 -12.03 16.67 23.49
C HIS A 193 -13.24 16.00 22.82
N ASP A 194 -13.02 15.14 21.82
CA ASP A 194 -14.10 14.40 21.20
C ASP A 194 -14.64 13.37 22.18
N PRO A 195 -15.95 13.31 22.42
CA PRO A 195 -16.55 12.36 23.36
C PRO A 195 -16.37 10.92 22.85
N ALA A 196 -16.10 10.00 23.78
CA ALA A 196 -16.15 8.58 23.46
C ALA A 196 -17.58 8.18 23.07
N PRO A 197 -17.76 7.25 22.10
CA PRO A 197 -19.07 6.72 21.78
C PRO A 197 -19.75 6.15 23.04
N ALA A 198 -21.04 6.42 23.21
CA ALA A 198 -21.79 5.95 24.37
C ALA A 198 -21.77 4.40 24.54
N ASN A 199 -21.58 3.69 23.42
CA ASN A 199 -21.52 2.22 23.36
C ASN A 199 -20.11 1.73 22.98
N ALA A 200 -19.04 2.40 23.45
CA ALA A 200 -17.68 1.93 23.22
C ALA A 200 -17.48 0.53 23.83
N ALA A 201 -17.04 -0.43 23.00
CA ALA A 201 -16.77 -1.77 23.48
C ALA A 201 -15.66 -1.76 24.54
N PRO A 202 -15.79 -2.56 25.60
CA PRO A 202 -14.73 -2.69 26.61
C PRO A 202 -13.48 -3.31 25.97
N MET A 203 -12.33 -3.06 26.59
CA MET A 203 -11.09 -3.71 26.18
C MET A 203 -11.24 -5.23 26.35
N PRO A 204 -10.93 -6.04 25.32
CA PRO A 204 -11.09 -7.49 25.40
C PRO A 204 -10.14 -8.07 26.47
N ALA A 205 -10.61 -9.09 27.19
CA ALA A 205 -9.85 -9.78 28.24
C ALA A 205 -8.88 -10.81 27.66
N VAL A 206 -8.06 -10.41 26.69
CA VAL A 206 -7.02 -11.28 26.11
C VAL A 206 -5.78 -11.24 27.00
N PRO A 207 -5.20 -12.40 27.38
CA PRO A 207 -3.98 -12.43 28.17
C PRO A 207 -2.84 -11.70 27.47
N LEU A 208 -2.18 -10.75 28.15
CA LEU A 208 -1.05 -9.98 27.59
C LEU A 208 0.07 -10.88 27.05
N VAL A 209 0.31 -12.03 27.70
CA VAL A 209 1.31 -13.01 27.24
C VAL A 209 0.95 -13.54 25.85
N GLN A 210 -0.33 -13.79 25.57
CA GLN A 210 -0.77 -14.30 24.26
C GLN A 210 -0.57 -13.24 23.18
N THR A 211 -0.93 -12.00 23.43
CA THR A 211 -0.67 -10.89 22.48
C THR A 211 0.83 -10.71 22.27
N ALA A 212 1.63 -10.71 23.34
CA ALA A 212 3.08 -10.57 23.26
C ALA A 212 3.74 -11.71 22.48
N THR A 213 3.31 -12.96 22.69
CA THR A 213 3.83 -14.12 21.92
C THR A 213 3.44 -14.05 20.45
N THR A 214 2.22 -13.63 20.12
CA THR A 214 1.79 -13.40 18.73
C THR A 214 2.65 -12.34 18.07
N ILE A 215 2.85 -11.20 18.72
CA ILE A 215 3.71 -10.12 18.22
C ILE A 215 5.15 -10.63 18.01
N ALA A 216 5.74 -11.27 19.02
CA ALA A 216 7.11 -11.77 18.94
C ALA A 216 7.29 -12.80 17.82
N THR A 217 6.34 -13.71 17.66
CA THR A 217 6.39 -14.73 16.59
C THR A 217 6.33 -14.08 15.20
N TRP A 218 5.40 -13.16 14.97
CA TRP A 218 5.24 -12.53 13.66
C TRP A 218 6.35 -11.51 13.37
N LEU A 219 6.89 -10.83 14.38
CA LEU A 219 8.11 -10.02 14.24
C LEU A 219 9.29 -10.91 13.84
N ALA A 220 9.45 -12.06 14.47
CA ALA A 220 10.51 -13.01 14.11
C ALA A 220 10.35 -13.50 12.67
N ILE A 221 9.13 -13.92 12.25
CA ILE A 221 8.83 -14.34 10.88
C ILE A 221 9.17 -13.22 9.88
N TRP A 222 8.83 -11.98 10.18
CA TRP A 222 9.12 -10.85 9.30
C TRP A 222 10.60 -10.50 9.26
N ILE A 223 11.24 -10.29 10.42
CA ILE A 223 12.56 -9.67 10.53
C ILE A 223 13.71 -10.67 10.37
N LEU A 224 13.58 -11.93 10.86
CA LEU A 224 14.70 -12.87 10.82
C LEU A 224 15.17 -13.21 9.40
N PRO A 225 14.31 -13.49 8.40
CA PRO A 225 14.77 -13.74 7.03
C PRO A 225 15.47 -12.53 6.42
N LEU A 226 14.93 -11.32 6.64
CA LEU A 226 15.51 -10.07 6.13
C LEU A 226 16.82 -9.73 6.83
N GLY A 227 16.89 -9.96 8.14
CA GLY A 227 18.12 -9.83 8.94
C GLY A 227 19.19 -10.81 8.50
N ALA A 228 18.82 -12.06 8.19
CA ALA A 228 19.75 -13.06 7.64
C ALA A 228 20.33 -12.59 6.29
N VAL A 229 19.51 -12.03 5.39
CA VAL A 229 20.00 -11.45 4.13
C VAL A 229 21.03 -10.35 4.41
N ALA A 230 20.76 -9.44 5.34
CA ALA A 230 21.67 -8.35 5.67
C ALA A 230 22.96 -8.82 6.33
N LEU A 231 22.89 -9.84 7.17
CA LEU A 231 24.08 -10.44 7.83
C LEU A 231 24.96 -11.23 6.86
N LEU A 232 24.35 -11.95 5.91
CA LEU A 232 25.08 -12.79 4.96
C LEU A 232 25.70 -12.01 3.81
N LEU A 233 24.99 -11.00 3.31
CA LEU A 233 25.38 -10.25 2.11
C LEU A 233 26.02 -8.88 2.42
N GLY A 234 25.88 -8.40 3.65
CA GLY A 234 26.32 -7.08 4.07
C GLY A 234 25.31 -5.96 3.81
N PRO A 235 25.47 -4.78 4.46
CA PRO A 235 24.50 -3.69 4.40
C PRO A 235 24.45 -2.99 3.03
N ASP A 236 25.56 -3.02 2.28
CA ASP A 236 25.65 -2.34 0.98
C ASP A 236 25.08 -3.16 -0.18
N HIS A 237 24.77 -4.42 0.07
CA HIS A 237 24.18 -5.28 -0.96
C HIS A 237 22.73 -4.86 -1.27
N VAL A 238 22.36 -4.85 -2.55
CA VAL A 238 21.03 -4.39 -3.00
C VAL A 238 19.88 -5.09 -2.27
N LEU A 239 19.95 -6.38 -2.02
CA LEU A 239 18.91 -7.13 -1.31
C LEU A 239 18.77 -6.66 0.15
N SER A 240 19.85 -6.29 0.81
CA SER A 240 19.84 -5.74 2.17
C SER A 240 19.21 -4.35 2.20
N GLN A 241 19.55 -3.52 1.22
CA GLN A 241 18.94 -2.19 1.05
C GLN A 241 17.45 -2.28 0.76
N LEU A 242 17.03 -3.20 -0.12
CA LEU A 242 15.62 -3.47 -0.41
C LEU A 242 14.87 -3.96 0.84
N ALA A 243 15.46 -4.90 1.60
CA ALA A 243 14.89 -5.41 2.84
C ALA A 243 14.62 -4.28 3.84
N TRP A 244 15.60 -3.41 4.05
CA TRP A 244 15.47 -2.26 4.94
C TRP A 244 14.45 -1.23 4.44
N PHE A 245 14.54 -0.85 3.17
CA PHE A 245 13.65 0.14 2.56
C PHE A 245 12.19 -0.26 2.63
N PHE A 246 11.85 -1.47 2.16
CA PHE A 246 10.46 -1.94 2.16
C PHE A 246 9.95 -2.27 3.56
N SER A 247 10.80 -2.69 4.50
CA SER A 247 10.42 -2.84 5.90
C SER A 247 10.06 -1.50 6.54
N LYS A 248 10.87 -0.47 6.31
CA LYS A 248 10.57 0.90 6.77
C LYS A 248 9.26 1.39 6.15
N LEU A 249 9.10 1.18 4.85
CA LEU A 249 7.90 1.55 4.12
C LEU A 249 6.64 0.89 4.71
N ALA A 250 6.69 -0.41 5.00
CA ALA A 250 5.58 -1.17 5.56
C ALA A 250 5.09 -0.66 6.93
N VAL A 251 5.97 -0.03 7.72
CA VAL A 251 5.61 0.54 9.03
C VAL A 251 5.03 1.95 8.92
N VAL A 252 5.54 2.75 7.97
CA VAL A 252 5.15 4.18 7.87
C VAL A 252 3.99 4.43 6.91
N THR A 253 3.53 3.40 6.22
CA THR A 253 2.48 3.50 5.21
C THR A 253 1.11 3.45 5.86
N PHE A 254 0.52 4.60 6.08
CA PHE A 254 -0.87 4.77 6.49
C PHE A 254 -1.66 5.48 5.40
N GLY A 255 -2.97 5.26 5.32
CA GLY A 255 -3.84 5.95 4.37
C GLY A 255 -3.90 5.33 2.97
N GLY A 256 -3.53 4.04 2.85
CA GLY A 256 -3.70 3.26 1.64
C GLY A 256 -2.51 3.25 0.68
N ALA A 257 -2.63 2.48 -0.39
CA ALA A 257 -1.54 2.21 -1.33
C ALA A 257 -0.95 3.46 -1.99
N TYR A 258 -1.75 4.48 -2.29
CA TYR A 258 -1.27 5.71 -2.94
C TYR A 258 -0.33 6.54 -2.07
N ALA A 259 -0.44 6.46 -0.74
CA ALA A 259 0.53 7.09 0.17
C ALA A 259 1.91 6.45 0.06
N VAL A 260 1.93 5.11 -0.03
CA VAL A 260 3.16 4.34 -0.28
C VAL A 260 3.80 4.76 -1.58
N LEU A 261 3.01 4.82 -2.64
CA LEU A 261 3.47 5.14 -3.98
C LEU A 261 4.10 6.53 -4.03
N ALA A 262 3.50 7.48 -3.31
CA ALA A 262 3.99 8.85 -3.25
C ALA A 262 5.38 8.94 -2.61
N TYR A 263 5.57 8.24 -1.49
CA TYR A 263 6.86 8.21 -0.82
C TYR A 263 7.88 7.36 -1.61
N MET A 264 7.51 6.13 -1.95
CA MET A 264 8.39 5.20 -2.65
C MET A 264 8.85 5.73 -3.99
N GLY A 265 7.94 6.35 -4.78
CA GLY A 265 8.25 6.81 -6.13
C GLY A 265 9.41 7.79 -6.18
N GLN A 266 9.41 8.77 -5.29
CA GLN A 266 10.50 9.75 -5.22
C GLN A 266 11.78 9.14 -4.62
N ASP A 267 11.67 8.39 -3.54
CA ASP A 267 12.82 7.84 -2.81
C ASP A 267 13.61 6.84 -3.68
N VAL A 268 12.91 5.98 -4.44
CA VAL A 268 13.48 5.00 -5.37
C VAL A 268 14.23 5.69 -6.51
N VAL A 269 13.72 6.82 -7.00
CA VAL A 269 14.28 7.53 -8.15
C VAL A 269 15.36 8.53 -7.74
N GLU A 270 15.09 9.36 -6.73
CA GLU A 270 15.96 10.48 -6.38
C GLU A 270 17.10 10.06 -5.43
N HIS A 271 16.81 9.27 -4.38
CA HIS A 271 17.80 8.88 -3.37
C HIS A 271 18.52 7.58 -3.73
N HIS A 272 17.78 6.51 -3.92
CA HIS A 272 18.36 5.19 -4.23
C HIS A 272 18.83 5.05 -5.68
N LYS A 273 18.23 5.81 -6.60
CA LYS A 273 18.53 5.74 -8.04
C LYS A 273 18.40 4.33 -8.63
N TRP A 274 17.53 3.51 -8.05
CA TRP A 274 17.29 2.15 -8.53
C TRP A 274 16.54 2.15 -9.87
N LEU A 275 15.57 3.05 -10.02
CA LEU A 275 14.77 3.22 -11.23
C LEU A 275 14.81 4.66 -11.71
N THR A 276 14.57 4.85 -13.02
CA THR A 276 14.24 6.18 -13.56
C THR A 276 12.79 6.54 -13.25
N ALA A 277 12.43 7.82 -13.33
CA ALA A 277 11.05 8.26 -13.16
C ALA A 277 10.10 7.56 -14.17
N GLY A 278 10.55 7.39 -15.42
CA GLY A 278 9.80 6.65 -16.44
C GLY A 278 9.55 5.20 -16.05
N GLN A 279 10.57 4.49 -15.59
CA GLN A 279 10.43 3.10 -15.14
C GLN A 279 9.53 2.96 -13.92
N MET A 280 9.58 3.93 -12.99
CA MET A 280 8.68 3.94 -11.84
C MET A 280 7.22 4.08 -12.29
N MET A 281 6.94 4.95 -13.26
CA MET A 281 5.60 5.13 -13.80
C MET A 281 5.12 3.92 -14.60
N ASP A 282 6.00 3.27 -15.35
CA ASP A 282 5.70 2.03 -16.06
C ASP A 282 5.28 0.92 -15.06
N GLY A 283 6.01 0.81 -13.94
CA GLY A 283 5.67 -0.13 -12.86
C GLY A 283 4.33 0.16 -12.21
N LEU A 284 3.99 1.43 -12.02
CA LEU A 284 2.67 1.83 -11.52
C LEU A 284 1.56 1.44 -12.49
N GLY A 285 1.76 1.70 -13.78
CA GLY A 285 0.81 1.31 -14.81
C GLY A 285 0.59 -0.21 -14.87
N LEU A 286 1.66 -0.98 -14.73
CA LEU A 286 1.56 -2.44 -14.64
C LEU A 286 0.76 -2.87 -13.40
N ALA A 287 1.02 -2.29 -12.24
CA ALA A 287 0.33 -2.64 -11.00
C ALA A 287 -1.17 -2.27 -11.03
N GLU A 288 -1.54 -1.17 -11.70
CA GLU A 288 -2.95 -0.76 -11.86
C GLU A 288 -3.74 -1.67 -12.81
N THR A 289 -3.07 -2.26 -13.77
CA THR A 289 -3.69 -3.10 -14.81
C THR A 289 -3.65 -4.60 -14.52
N THR A 290 -2.98 -5.00 -13.46
CA THR A 290 -2.82 -6.39 -13.03
C THR A 290 -3.76 -6.74 -11.87
N PRO A 291 -4.10 -8.05 -11.68
CA PRO A 291 -4.83 -8.46 -10.49
C PRO A 291 -3.96 -8.30 -9.23
N GLY A 292 -4.59 -8.23 -8.07
CA GLY A 292 -3.91 -8.12 -6.78
C GLY A 292 -3.77 -6.69 -6.26
N PRO A 293 -3.24 -6.51 -5.04
CA PRO A 293 -3.12 -5.21 -4.44
C PRO A 293 -2.14 -4.31 -5.19
N LEU A 294 -2.52 -3.05 -5.38
CA LEU A 294 -1.71 -2.03 -6.09
C LEU A 294 -0.26 -1.94 -5.55
N ILE A 295 -0.07 -2.23 -4.27
CA ILE A 295 1.25 -2.23 -3.62
C ILE A 295 2.22 -3.30 -4.21
N LEU A 296 1.76 -4.22 -5.05
CA LEU A 296 2.62 -5.15 -5.79
C LEU A 296 3.66 -4.44 -6.69
N VAL A 297 3.49 -3.15 -6.93
CA VAL A 297 4.56 -2.34 -7.54
C VAL A 297 5.87 -2.41 -6.75
N THR A 298 5.85 -2.69 -5.44
CA THR A 298 7.05 -2.91 -4.63
C THR A 298 7.85 -4.12 -5.13
N GLU A 299 7.17 -5.16 -5.60
CA GLU A 299 7.78 -6.33 -6.22
C GLU A 299 8.48 -5.98 -7.53
N TYR A 300 7.82 -5.21 -8.40
CA TYR A 300 8.43 -4.69 -9.64
C TYR A 300 9.68 -3.85 -9.35
N VAL A 301 9.62 -2.95 -8.37
CA VAL A 301 10.77 -2.14 -7.95
C VAL A 301 11.89 -3.03 -7.43
N GLY A 302 11.57 -3.99 -6.56
CA GLY A 302 12.54 -4.95 -6.01
C GLY A 302 13.21 -5.77 -7.10
N TYR A 303 12.42 -6.27 -8.06
CA TYR A 303 12.93 -7.01 -9.21
C TYR A 303 13.92 -6.17 -10.02
N LEU A 304 13.52 -4.99 -10.50
CA LEU A 304 14.34 -4.16 -11.36
C LEU A 304 15.59 -3.61 -10.67
N ALA A 305 15.48 -3.21 -9.41
CA ALA A 305 16.62 -2.73 -8.63
C ALA A 305 17.70 -3.82 -8.51
N ALA A 306 17.30 -5.04 -8.16
CA ALA A 306 18.20 -6.16 -8.05
C ALA A 306 18.73 -6.62 -9.43
N TYR A 307 17.86 -6.69 -10.44
CA TYR A 307 18.24 -7.05 -11.80
C TYR A 307 19.37 -6.17 -12.35
N LYS A 308 19.26 -4.84 -12.19
CA LYS A 308 20.27 -3.89 -12.63
C LYS A 308 21.57 -3.96 -11.83
N SER A 309 21.53 -4.44 -10.61
CA SER A 309 22.66 -4.51 -9.68
C SER A 309 23.45 -5.83 -9.80
N ALA A 310 23.08 -6.73 -10.71
CA ALA A 310 23.62 -8.10 -10.78
C ALA A 310 25.10 -8.21 -11.20
N GLY A 311 25.70 -7.14 -11.78
CA GLY A 311 27.08 -7.18 -12.27
C GLY A 311 27.29 -8.30 -13.29
N GLN A 312 28.19 -9.26 -13.00
CA GLN A 312 28.47 -10.40 -13.88
C GLN A 312 27.61 -11.65 -13.58
N GLY A 313 26.75 -11.59 -12.56
CA GLY A 313 25.87 -12.70 -12.17
C GLY A 313 24.61 -12.81 -13.04
N PRO A 314 23.81 -13.87 -12.86
CA PRO A 314 22.54 -14.04 -13.56
C PRO A 314 21.51 -13.00 -13.07
N ALA A 315 21.38 -11.91 -13.83
CA ALA A 315 20.56 -10.75 -13.47
C ALA A 315 19.09 -11.13 -13.18
N TRP A 316 18.50 -12.03 -13.98
CA TRP A 316 17.12 -12.50 -13.77
C TRP A 316 16.92 -13.18 -12.41
N LEU A 317 17.92 -13.94 -11.94
CA LEU A 317 17.85 -14.65 -10.67
C LEU A 317 17.96 -13.67 -9.50
N LEU A 318 18.88 -12.70 -9.56
CA LEU A 318 18.99 -11.67 -8.55
C LEU A 318 17.72 -10.80 -8.53
N GLY A 319 17.13 -10.53 -9.69
CA GLY A 319 15.83 -9.88 -9.80
C GLY A 319 14.72 -10.61 -9.05
N ILE A 320 14.61 -11.94 -9.21
CA ILE A 320 13.64 -12.76 -8.46
C ILE A 320 13.88 -12.64 -6.95
N TYR A 321 15.14 -12.71 -6.49
CA TYR A 321 15.43 -12.52 -5.06
C TYR A 321 15.02 -11.12 -4.58
N GLY A 322 15.26 -10.08 -5.40
CA GLY A 322 14.78 -8.72 -5.10
C GLY A 322 13.26 -8.63 -4.97
N ALA A 323 12.53 -9.27 -5.89
CA ALA A 323 11.08 -9.37 -5.85
C ALA A 323 10.57 -10.06 -4.56
N VAL A 324 11.17 -11.23 -4.23
CA VAL A 324 10.79 -11.98 -3.02
C VAL A 324 11.07 -11.19 -1.74
N VAL A 325 12.24 -10.53 -1.66
CA VAL A 325 12.59 -9.66 -0.51
C VAL A 325 11.58 -8.51 -0.37
N ALA A 326 11.23 -7.86 -1.47
CA ALA A 326 10.25 -6.77 -1.46
C ALA A 326 8.85 -7.25 -1.03
N LEU A 327 8.38 -8.38 -1.57
CA LEU A 327 7.10 -8.99 -1.17
C LEU A 327 7.10 -9.36 0.31
N TRP A 328 8.15 -10.02 0.78
CA TRP A 328 8.25 -10.43 2.18
C TRP A 328 8.23 -9.24 3.11
N ALA A 329 9.06 -8.23 2.84
CA ALA A 329 9.14 -7.01 3.65
C ALA A 329 7.81 -6.24 3.68
N THR A 330 7.05 -6.26 2.58
CA THR A 330 5.78 -5.53 2.44
C THR A 330 4.61 -6.25 3.08
N PHE A 331 4.49 -7.58 2.88
CA PHE A 331 3.28 -8.33 3.24
C PHE A 331 3.38 -9.12 4.55
N ALA A 332 4.57 -9.55 4.98
CA ALA A 332 4.71 -10.25 6.25
C ALA A 332 4.21 -9.43 7.46
N PRO A 333 4.50 -8.11 7.56
CA PRO A 333 3.97 -7.28 8.65
C PRO A 333 2.45 -7.13 8.62
N CYS A 334 1.79 -7.29 7.48
CA CYS A 334 0.32 -7.24 7.42
C CYS A 334 -0.32 -8.36 8.25
N PHE A 335 0.26 -9.55 8.22
CA PHE A 335 -0.19 -10.66 9.08
C PHE A 335 0.06 -10.36 10.56
N LEU A 336 1.21 -9.73 10.89
CA LEU A 336 1.48 -9.26 12.26
C LEU A 336 0.38 -8.34 12.76
N TRP A 337 0.06 -7.30 11.98
CA TRP A 337 -0.94 -6.30 12.37
C TRP A 337 -2.32 -6.93 12.57
N ILE A 338 -2.72 -7.82 11.67
CA ILE A 338 -4.02 -8.47 11.75
C ILE A 338 -4.07 -9.45 12.91
N PHE A 339 -3.14 -10.39 13.04
CA PHE A 339 -3.24 -11.41 14.09
C PHE A 339 -3.01 -10.87 15.50
N ALA A 340 -2.21 -9.80 15.64
CA ALA A 340 -2.06 -9.13 16.93
C ALA A 340 -3.23 -8.19 17.24
N GLY A 341 -3.82 -7.55 16.25
CA GLY A 341 -4.83 -6.51 16.43
C GLY A 341 -6.27 -7.00 16.33
N ALA A 342 -6.54 -8.13 15.67
CA ALA A 342 -7.89 -8.62 15.44
C ALA A 342 -8.76 -8.76 16.71
N PRO A 343 -8.24 -9.24 17.85
CA PRO A 343 -9.02 -9.30 19.09
C PRO A 343 -9.45 -7.93 19.60
N TYR A 344 -8.79 -6.85 19.22
CA TYR A 344 -8.99 -5.49 19.71
C TYR A 344 -9.82 -4.60 18.77
N VAL A 345 -10.35 -5.13 17.67
CA VAL A 345 -11.02 -4.35 16.60
C VAL A 345 -12.16 -3.50 17.14
N GLU A 346 -13.05 -4.08 17.93
CA GLU A 346 -14.23 -3.38 18.46
C GLU A 346 -13.83 -2.27 19.44
N TRP A 347 -12.86 -2.55 20.30
CA TRP A 347 -12.33 -1.58 21.25
C TRP A 347 -11.60 -0.43 20.53
N LEU A 348 -10.73 -0.74 19.55
CA LEU A 348 -9.99 0.26 18.76
C LEU A 348 -10.93 1.19 17.98
N ASN A 349 -12.01 0.63 17.42
CA ASN A 349 -13.05 1.41 16.75
C ASN A 349 -13.80 2.35 17.69
N GLY A 350 -13.76 2.11 19.00
CA GLY A 350 -14.32 2.98 20.02
C GLY A 350 -13.43 4.14 20.47
N GLN A 351 -12.15 4.24 19.99
CA GLN A 351 -11.17 5.22 20.48
C GLN A 351 -11.14 6.52 19.67
N PRO A 352 -11.70 7.67 20.16
CA PRO A 352 -11.78 8.91 19.38
C PRO A 352 -10.41 9.47 19.02
N ARG A 353 -9.45 9.39 19.94
CA ARG A 353 -8.09 9.92 19.74
C ARG A 353 -7.31 9.18 18.66
N LEU A 354 -7.47 7.85 18.59
CA LEU A 354 -6.86 7.05 17.51
C LEU A 354 -7.49 7.40 16.16
N LYS A 355 -8.83 7.54 16.12
CA LYS A 355 -9.52 8.03 14.91
C LYS A 355 -9.05 9.42 14.51
N GLY A 356 -8.82 10.31 15.48
CA GLY A 356 -8.26 11.64 15.24
C GLY A 356 -6.86 11.59 14.66
N ALA A 357 -5.96 10.77 15.23
CA ALA A 357 -4.62 10.58 14.70
C ALA A 357 -4.64 10.13 13.23
N LEU A 358 -5.48 9.14 12.91
CA LEU A 358 -5.63 8.64 11.55
C LEU A 358 -6.23 9.66 10.59
N SER A 359 -7.23 10.41 11.06
CA SER A 359 -7.80 11.50 10.28
C SER A 359 -6.74 12.54 9.93
N GLY A 360 -5.85 12.85 10.88
CA GLY A 360 -4.69 13.71 10.64
C GLY A 360 -3.73 13.12 9.62
N ILE A 361 -3.36 11.84 9.77
CA ILE A 361 -2.50 11.14 8.81
C ILE A 361 -3.13 11.13 7.41
N THR A 362 -4.40 10.74 7.30
CA THR A 362 -5.10 10.67 6.01
C THR A 362 -5.19 12.05 5.34
N ALA A 363 -5.36 13.12 6.12
CA ALA A 363 -5.31 14.48 5.60
C ALA A 363 -3.92 14.85 5.08
N ALA A 364 -2.85 14.51 5.81
CA ALA A 364 -1.48 14.74 5.36
C ALA A 364 -1.15 13.95 4.08
N VAL A 365 -1.63 12.71 3.97
CA VAL A 365 -1.46 11.86 2.79
C VAL A 365 -2.04 12.50 1.53
N VAL A 366 -3.12 13.27 1.62
CA VAL A 366 -3.63 14.04 0.47
C VAL A 366 -2.55 15.01 -0.05
N GLY A 367 -1.86 15.72 0.84
CA GLY A 367 -0.76 16.61 0.45
C GLY A 367 0.41 15.85 -0.17
N VAL A 368 0.69 14.65 0.33
CA VAL A 368 1.76 13.77 -0.19
C VAL A 368 1.41 13.23 -1.58
N ILE A 369 0.17 12.83 -1.82
CA ILE A 369 -0.30 12.37 -3.14
C ILE A 369 -0.31 13.55 -4.13
N LEU A 370 -0.68 14.76 -3.70
CA LEU A 370 -0.57 15.95 -4.52
C LEU A 370 0.89 16.19 -4.95
N ASN A 371 1.84 16.04 -4.02
CA ASN A 371 3.26 16.12 -4.35
C ASN A 371 3.67 15.09 -5.41
N LEU A 372 3.21 13.84 -5.29
CA LEU A 372 3.45 12.80 -6.29
C LEU A 372 2.86 13.18 -7.66
N ALA A 373 1.62 13.65 -7.68
CA ALA A 373 0.95 14.05 -8.92
C ALA A 373 1.72 15.18 -9.63
N VAL A 374 2.16 16.20 -8.87
CA VAL A 374 2.98 17.30 -9.43
C VAL A 374 4.33 16.76 -9.90
N TRP A 375 4.99 15.92 -9.13
CA TRP A 375 6.28 15.33 -9.50
C TRP A 375 6.18 14.50 -10.78
N PHE A 376 5.15 13.67 -10.91
CA PHE A 376 4.88 12.90 -12.14
C PHE A 376 4.58 13.82 -13.31
N ALA A 377 3.73 14.82 -13.13
CA ALA A 377 3.41 15.77 -14.20
C ALA A 377 4.66 16.46 -14.73
N LEU A 378 5.57 16.90 -13.86
CA LEU A 378 6.84 17.51 -14.24
C LEU A 378 7.72 16.55 -15.08
N HIS A 379 7.85 15.28 -14.65
CA HIS A 379 8.69 14.31 -15.35
C HIS A 379 8.05 13.76 -16.63
N VAL A 380 6.72 13.68 -16.69
CA VAL A 380 5.98 13.20 -17.87
C VAL A 380 5.95 14.27 -18.94
N PHE A 381 5.53 15.49 -18.59
CA PHE A 381 5.32 16.53 -19.58
C PHE A 381 6.61 17.19 -20.07
N PHE A 382 7.67 17.24 -19.27
CA PHE A 382 8.89 17.96 -19.59
C PHE A 382 10.10 17.07 -19.91
N SER A 383 9.87 15.79 -20.23
CA SER A 383 10.89 14.84 -20.73
C SER A 383 12.22 14.90 -19.96
N ASN A 384 12.17 14.93 -18.63
CA ASN A 384 13.32 15.07 -17.72
C ASN A 384 14.12 16.41 -17.84
N GLN A 385 13.61 17.41 -18.53
CA GLN A 385 14.20 18.75 -18.55
C GLN A 385 13.70 19.58 -17.36
N VAL A 386 13.94 19.06 -16.17
CA VAL A 386 13.54 19.66 -14.91
C VAL A 386 14.80 19.98 -14.11
N THR A 387 14.98 21.26 -13.76
CA THR A 387 16.10 21.69 -12.92
C THR A 387 15.64 21.96 -11.49
N THR A 388 16.37 21.42 -10.53
CA THR A 388 16.13 21.70 -9.11
C THR A 388 17.17 22.69 -8.62
N GLN A 389 16.72 23.85 -8.13
CA GLN A 389 17.56 24.88 -7.55
C GLN A 389 17.33 24.92 -6.04
N ALA A 390 18.41 24.89 -5.26
CA ALA A 390 18.35 24.98 -3.81
C ALA A 390 18.70 26.40 -3.35
N TYR A 391 17.81 26.98 -2.55
CA TYR A 391 17.99 28.27 -1.87
C TYR A 391 17.97 28.04 -0.35
N GLY A 392 19.10 27.60 0.20
CA GLY A 392 19.17 27.16 1.59
C GLY A 392 18.28 25.93 1.83
N PRO A 393 17.32 25.98 2.78
CA PRO A 393 16.41 24.86 3.02
C PRO A 393 15.29 24.72 1.98
N LEU A 394 15.11 25.74 1.12
CA LEU A 394 14.06 25.77 0.10
C LEU A 394 14.58 25.15 -1.20
N THR A 395 13.85 24.21 -1.77
CA THR A 395 14.12 23.63 -3.09
C THR A 395 13.02 24.02 -4.07
N LEU A 396 13.41 24.59 -5.21
CA LEU A 396 12.49 24.92 -6.30
C LEU A 396 12.79 24.04 -7.49
N THR A 397 11.77 23.33 -7.95
CA THR A 397 11.83 22.49 -9.15
C THR A 397 11.19 23.25 -10.29
N VAL A 398 12.02 23.65 -11.28
CA VAL A 398 11.60 24.49 -12.42
C VAL A 398 11.71 23.68 -13.70
N PRO A 399 10.61 23.45 -14.43
CA PRO A 399 10.67 22.79 -15.72
C PRO A 399 11.10 23.77 -16.82
N SER A 400 11.83 23.25 -17.82
CA SER A 400 12.12 23.99 -19.03
C SER A 400 10.95 23.91 -20.00
N LEU A 401 10.37 25.04 -20.37
CA LEU A 401 9.24 25.08 -21.32
C LEU A 401 9.61 24.50 -22.71
N ALA A 402 10.89 24.55 -23.08
CA ALA A 402 11.38 23.92 -24.31
C ALA A 402 11.31 22.39 -24.31
N GLY A 403 11.23 21.79 -23.12
CA GLY A 403 11.10 20.32 -22.92
C GLY A 403 9.67 19.80 -22.92
N LEU A 404 8.65 20.63 -23.19
CA LEU A 404 7.26 20.20 -23.15
C LEU A 404 6.94 19.25 -24.31
N ASP A 405 6.53 18.02 -23.96
CA ASP A 405 6.09 17.01 -24.94
C ASP A 405 4.58 17.09 -25.19
N TRP A 406 4.21 17.74 -26.28
CA TRP A 406 2.81 17.93 -26.68
C TRP A 406 2.08 16.61 -26.98
N LYS A 407 2.78 15.53 -27.35
CA LYS A 407 2.17 14.21 -27.58
C LYS A 407 1.68 13.65 -26.27
N ILE A 408 2.46 13.75 -25.22
CA ILE A 408 2.09 13.28 -23.87
C ILE A 408 0.96 14.14 -23.30
N VAL A 409 0.98 15.46 -23.50
CA VAL A 409 -0.12 16.34 -23.09
C VAL A 409 -1.42 15.92 -23.77
N ALA A 410 -1.40 15.66 -25.07
CA ALA A 410 -2.60 15.21 -25.80
C ALA A 410 -3.10 13.84 -25.28
N LEU A 411 -2.20 12.88 -25.06
CA LEU A 411 -2.54 11.57 -24.48
C LEU A 411 -3.13 11.69 -23.08
N ALA A 412 -2.57 12.55 -22.23
CA ALA A 412 -3.09 12.80 -20.87
C ALA A 412 -4.50 13.41 -20.92
N LEU A 413 -4.76 14.35 -21.82
CA LEU A 413 -6.09 14.95 -22.01
C LEU A 413 -7.12 13.91 -22.49
N ILE A 414 -6.74 13.03 -23.42
CA ILE A 414 -7.60 11.93 -23.89
C ILE A 414 -7.88 10.97 -22.74
N SER A 415 -6.86 10.57 -21.98
CA SER A 415 -6.99 9.70 -20.81
C SER A 415 -7.86 10.34 -19.73
N ALA A 416 -7.68 11.66 -19.49
CA ALA A 416 -8.52 12.40 -18.54
C ALA A 416 -9.98 12.43 -18.98
N ALA A 417 -10.25 12.66 -20.27
CA ALA A 417 -11.60 12.62 -20.81
C ALA A 417 -12.22 11.22 -20.66
N ALA A 418 -11.47 10.16 -20.97
CA ALA A 418 -11.94 8.78 -20.82
C ALA A 418 -12.24 8.42 -19.36
N LEU A 419 -11.29 8.62 -18.45
CA LEU A 419 -11.40 8.22 -17.06
C LEU A 419 -12.37 9.11 -16.26
N LEU A 420 -12.23 10.44 -16.37
CA LEU A 420 -12.99 11.37 -15.51
C LEU A 420 -14.41 11.68 -16.01
N ARG A 421 -14.63 11.59 -17.36
CA ARG A 421 -15.92 11.91 -17.95
C ARG A 421 -16.75 10.69 -18.29
N PHE A 422 -16.12 9.63 -18.79
CA PHE A 422 -16.82 8.43 -19.27
C PHE A 422 -16.66 7.24 -18.33
N HIS A 423 -15.79 7.31 -17.31
CA HIS A 423 -15.53 6.23 -16.34
C HIS A 423 -15.13 4.90 -17.01
N VAL A 424 -14.37 4.97 -18.11
CA VAL A 424 -13.87 3.84 -18.91
C VAL A 424 -12.40 3.57 -18.60
#